data_45510738eccc1e603d18a83716dec9ea
#
_entry.id   45510738eccc1e603d18a83716dec9ea
#
_cell.length_a   1.000
_cell.length_b   1.000
_cell.length_c   1.000
_cell.angle_alpha   90.00
_cell.angle_beta   90.00
_cell.angle_gamma   90.00
#
_symmetry.space_group_name_H-M   'P 1'
#
loop_
_entity.id
_entity.type
_entity.pdbx_description
1 polymer ?
#
loop_
_entity_poly.entity_id
_entity_poly.type
_entity_poly.pdbx_seq_one_letter_code
_entity_poly.pdbx_strand_id
1 'polypeptide(L)'
;MSADALSEVLAAVHLSGSVFFNVTAKSPWVAEAPSAARIAPQVAPGAQHAIEYHVVTAGSCWISLVGDNASEPVKLNEGDIVVVPHGDPHVVSSAPGMRAEPNLEVYGKPGEHVAVPFQLQTGGDGPSETRLICGFFSCDVRPFNPLLDSLPRFMRFGRDSLASHSLLDEFIRFATAEMGNKRAGSQSVLNRPR
;
A
#
# COMPACT_ATOMS: atom_id res chain seq x y z
N MET A 1 -7.46 -32.40 15.51
CA MET A 1 -6.63 -31.20 15.30
C MET A 1 -7.57 -30.03 15.45
N SER A 2 -7.51 -29.32 16.57
CA SER A 2 -8.32 -28.11 16.72
C SER A 2 -7.76 -27.04 15.80
N ALA A 3 -8.57 -26.52 14.89
CA ALA A 3 -8.20 -25.34 14.15
C ALA A 3 -7.93 -24.22 15.19
N ASP A 4 -6.81 -23.55 15.03
CA ASP A 4 -6.47 -22.41 15.86
C ASP A 4 -7.50 -21.30 15.59
N ALA A 5 -8.09 -20.76 16.66
CA ALA A 5 -9.13 -19.72 16.56
C ALA A 5 -8.68 -18.52 15.71
N LEU A 6 -7.37 -18.21 15.72
CA LEU A 6 -6.80 -17.16 14.86
C LEU A 6 -6.86 -17.56 13.39
N SER A 7 -6.55 -18.82 13.08
CA SER A 7 -6.64 -19.34 11.70
C SER A 7 -8.07 -19.34 11.17
N GLU A 8 -9.06 -19.62 12.02
CA GLU A 8 -10.48 -19.54 11.64
C GLU A 8 -10.92 -18.09 11.39
N VAL A 9 -10.48 -17.15 12.23
CA VAL A 9 -10.76 -15.71 12.04
C VAL A 9 -10.10 -15.20 10.76
N LEU A 10 -8.83 -15.55 10.52
CA LEU A 10 -8.13 -15.15 9.31
C LEU A 10 -8.73 -15.77 8.04
N ALA A 11 -9.22 -17.00 8.12
CA ALA A 11 -9.91 -17.66 7.01
C ALA A 11 -11.29 -17.04 6.71
N ALA A 12 -11.95 -16.47 7.72
CA ALA A 12 -13.23 -15.78 7.56
C ALA A 12 -13.07 -14.37 6.95
N VAL A 13 -11.88 -13.77 7.04
CA VAL A 13 -11.57 -12.48 6.43
C VAL A 13 -11.15 -12.69 4.99
N HIS A 14 -12.05 -12.43 4.05
CA HIS A 14 -11.72 -12.45 2.63
C HIS A 14 -10.88 -11.21 2.29
N LEU A 15 -9.57 -11.40 2.22
CA LEU A 15 -8.63 -10.38 1.76
C LEU A 15 -8.35 -10.60 0.28
N SER A 16 -8.61 -9.59 -0.54
CA SER A 16 -8.07 -9.52 -1.89
C SER A 16 -7.12 -8.32 -1.99
N GLY A 17 -5.96 -8.51 -2.60
CA GLY A 17 -4.95 -7.48 -2.71
C GLY A 17 -4.65 -7.12 -4.16
N SER A 18 -4.24 -5.88 -4.38
CA SER A 18 -3.70 -5.44 -5.66
C SER A 18 -2.49 -4.53 -5.45
N VAL A 19 -1.52 -4.63 -6.36
CA VAL A 19 -0.50 -3.60 -6.53
C VAL A 19 -1.10 -2.54 -7.44
N PHE A 20 -1.19 -1.31 -6.97
CA PHE A 20 -1.86 -0.25 -7.69
C PHE A 20 -0.88 0.73 -8.33
N PHE A 21 0.19 1.09 -7.63
CA PHE A 21 1.23 1.99 -8.12
C PHE A 21 2.63 1.36 -8.05
N ASN A 22 3.42 1.62 -9.09
CA ASN A 22 4.87 1.50 -9.08
C ASN A 22 5.44 2.92 -9.23
N VAL A 23 5.98 3.44 -8.14
CA VAL A 23 6.39 4.84 -8.02
C VAL A 23 7.90 4.95 -8.09
N THR A 24 8.39 5.86 -8.95
CA THR A 24 9.77 6.34 -8.93
C THR A 24 9.73 7.85 -8.65
N ALA A 25 10.33 8.27 -7.55
CA ALA A 25 10.27 9.63 -7.08
C ALA A 25 11.67 10.20 -6.84
N LYS A 26 11.94 11.41 -7.34
CA LYS A 26 13.20 12.14 -7.11
C LYS A 26 12.95 13.34 -6.21
N SER A 27 13.84 13.53 -5.23
CA SER A 27 13.71 14.64 -4.28
C SER A 27 13.80 16.03 -4.94
N PRO A 28 13.09 17.07 -4.45
CA PRO A 28 12.03 16.98 -3.45
C PRO A 28 10.72 16.42 -4.03
N TRP A 29 10.02 15.59 -3.26
CA TRP A 29 8.71 15.08 -3.65
C TRP A 29 7.81 14.86 -2.44
N VAL A 30 6.52 14.92 -2.67
CA VAL A 30 5.48 14.62 -1.69
C VAL A 30 4.25 14.08 -2.39
N ALA A 31 3.63 13.07 -1.80
CA ALA A 31 2.34 12.55 -2.20
C ALA A 31 1.46 12.42 -0.95
N GLU A 32 0.28 12.99 -1.00
CA GLU A 32 -0.72 12.88 0.08
C GLU A 32 -1.86 12.00 -0.40
N ALA A 33 -2.05 10.87 0.28
CA ALA A 33 -3.15 9.94 0.05
C ALA A 33 -4.40 10.41 0.80
N PRO A 34 -5.56 10.48 0.15
CA PRO A 34 -6.81 10.75 0.84
C PRO A 34 -7.20 9.53 1.70
N SER A 35 -8.25 9.63 2.50
CA SER A 35 -8.78 8.43 3.17
C SER A 35 -9.18 7.36 2.15
N ALA A 36 -8.91 6.09 2.47
CA ALA A 36 -9.26 4.97 1.60
C ALA A 36 -10.76 4.94 1.24
N ALA A 37 -11.64 5.40 2.12
CA ALA A 37 -13.07 5.52 1.85
C ALA A 37 -13.40 6.41 0.64
N ARG A 38 -12.57 7.45 0.37
CA ARG A 38 -12.77 8.35 -0.79
C ARG A 38 -12.39 7.73 -2.11
N ILE A 39 -11.45 6.78 -2.10
CA ILE A 39 -10.90 6.14 -3.31
C ILE A 39 -11.33 4.69 -3.48
N ALA A 40 -12.00 4.10 -2.49
CA ALA A 40 -12.47 2.73 -2.55
C ALA A 40 -13.29 2.40 -3.82
N PRO A 41 -14.18 3.28 -4.33
CA PRO A 41 -14.89 3.02 -5.57
C PRO A 41 -14.01 2.81 -6.80
N GLN A 42 -12.80 3.40 -6.80
CA GLN A 42 -11.82 3.27 -7.89
C GLN A 42 -10.90 2.07 -7.68
N VAL A 43 -10.33 1.92 -6.47
CA VAL A 43 -9.25 0.97 -6.20
C VAL A 43 -9.74 -0.42 -5.77
N ALA A 44 -10.92 -0.48 -5.18
CA ALA A 44 -11.52 -1.70 -4.64
C ALA A 44 -13.05 -1.70 -4.83
N PRO A 45 -13.56 -1.70 -6.09
CA PRO A 45 -15.00 -1.65 -6.36
C PRO A 45 -15.76 -2.75 -5.63
N GLY A 46 -16.80 -2.37 -4.88
CA GLY A 46 -17.63 -3.29 -4.12
C GLY A 46 -17.05 -3.72 -2.77
N ALA A 47 -15.82 -3.36 -2.42
CA ALA A 47 -15.26 -3.60 -1.11
C ALA A 47 -15.88 -2.67 -0.07
N GLN A 48 -16.04 -3.20 1.15
CA GLN A 48 -16.56 -2.41 2.27
C GLN A 48 -15.44 -1.63 2.97
N HIS A 49 -14.20 -2.12 2.86
CA HIS A 49 -13.02 -1.51 3.46
C HIS A 49 -11.79 -1.73 2.59
N ALA A 50 -10.92 -0.73 2.54
CA ALA A 50 -9.64 -0.82 1.86
C ALA A 50 -8.51 -0.46 2.84
N ILE A 51 -7.52 -1.34 2.89
CA ILE A 51 -6.30 -1.21 3.68
C ILE A 51 -5.20 -0.78 2.71
N GLU A 52 -4.52 0.30 3.00
CA GLU A 52 -3.42 0.78 2.16
C GLU A 52 -2.08 0.22 2.63
N TYR A 53 -1.19 -0.07 1.69
CA TYR A 53 0.17 -0.46 2.00
C TYR A 53 1.19 0.16 1.05
N HIS A 54 2.41 0.36 1.57
CA HIS A 54 3.56 0.84 0.79
C HIS A 54 4.77 -0.03 1.12
N VAL A 55 5.55 -0.36 0.10
CA VAL A 55 6.82 -1.08 0.21
C VAL A 55 7.90 -0.19 -0.38
N VAL A 56 8.94 0.10 0.38
CA VAL A 56 10.11 0.82 -0.13
C VAL A 56 11.04 -0.18 -0.81
N THR A 57 11.13 -0.11 -2.13
CA THR A 57 11.96 -1.04 -2.93
C THR A 57 13.34 -0.50 -3.24
N ALA A 58 13.56 0.82 -3.09
CA ALA A 58 14.87 1.46 -3.16
C ALA A 58 14.85 2.83 -2.47
N GLY A 59 15.97 3.22 -1.89
CA GLY A 59 16.15 4.52 -1.24
C GLY A 59 15.45 4.65 0.11
N SER A 60 14.95 5.83 0.42
CA SER A 60 14.23 6.09 1.68
C SER A 60 13.21 7.21 1.52
N CYS A 61 12.21 7.23 2.39
CA CYS A 61 11.20 8.28 2.45
C CYS A 61 10.70 8.47 3.88
N TRP A 62 9.76 9.38 4.06
CA TRP A 62 9.07 9.63 5.31
C TRP A 62 7.58 9.40 5.11
N ILE A 63 6.91 8.89 6.16
CA ILE A 63 5.47 8.72 6.18
C ILE A 63 4.90 9.25 7.48
N SER A 64 3.72 9.86 7.42
CA SER A 64 2.93 10.26 8.59
C SER A 64 1.44 10.20 8.28
N LEU A 65 0.63 9.88 9.27
CA LEU A 65 -0.81 10.08 9.19
C LEU A 65 -1.12 11.58 9.27
N VAL A 66 -2.22 11.99 8.64
CA VAL A 66 -2.69 13.38 8.64
C VAL A 66 -4.17 13.47 9.05
N GLY A 67 -4.66 14.68 9.34
CA GLY A 67 -6.02 14.86 9.82
C GLY A 67 -6.18 14.55 11.31
N ASP A 68 -7.31 13.99 11.70
CA ASP A 68 -7.68 13.76 13.10
C ASP A 68 -6.76 12.76 13.81
N ASN A 69 -6.14 11.87 13.06
CA ASN A 69 -5.23 10.84 13.56
C ASN A 69 -3.76 11.14 13.22
N ALA A 70 -3.41 12.43 13.04
CA ALA A 70 -2.06 12.83 12.67
C ALA A 70 -0.99 12.22 13.57
N SER A 71 0.12 11.79 12.96
CA SER A 71 1.25 11.17 13.65
C SER A 71 2.55 11.88 13.35
N GLU A 72 3.55 11.70 14.21
CA GLU A 72 4.92 12.11 13.89
C GLU A 72 5.43 11.37 12.64
N PRO A 73 6.22 12.06 11.80
CA PRO A 73 6.81 11.44 10.62
C PRO A 73 7.77 10.30 10.99
N VAL A 74 7.59 9.15 10.33
CA VAL A 74 8.44 7.97 10.48
C VAL A 74 9.27 7.79 9.23
N LYS A 75 10.59 7.63 9.39
CA LYS A 75 11.50 7.32 8.27
C LYS A 75 11.37 5.86 7.89
N LEU A 76 11.20 5.63 6.59
CA LEU A 76 11.22 4.31 5.96
C LEU A 76 12.48 4.17 5.11
N ASN A 77 13.09 3.00 5.16
CA ASN A 77 14.24 2.64 4.37
C ASN A 77 13.90 1.49 3.41
N GLU A 78 14.79 1.21 2.49
CA GLU A 78 14.66 0.07 1.57
C GLU A 78 14.38 -1.24 2.34
N GLY A 79 13.37 -1.96 1.89
CA GLY A 79 12.86 -3.19 2.51
C GLY A 79 11.79 -2.96 3.59
N ASP A 80 11.54 -1.72 4.01
CA ASP A 80 10.46 -1.43 4.94
C ASP A 80 9.09 -1.54 4.24
N ILE A 81 8.13 -2.11 4.97
CA ILE A 81 6.72 -2.14 4.61
C ILE A 81 5.94 -1.34 5.62
N VAL A 82 5.00 -0.57 5.14
CA VAL A 82 4.04 0.09 6.00
C VAL A 82 2.62 -0.26 5.57
N VAL A 83 1.76 -0.43 6.55
CA VAL A 83 0.33 -0.70 6.37
C VAL A 83 -0.46 0.32 7.15
N VAL A 84 -1.52 0.84 6.55
CA VAL A 84 -2.50 1.76 7.14
C VAL A 84 -3.85 1.02 7.19
N PRO A 85 -4.10 0.22 8.27
CA PRO A 85 -5.22 -0.74 8.30
C PRO A 85 -6.59 -0.09 8.23
N HIS A 86 -6.73 1.11 8.77
CA HIS A 86 -8.00 1.82 8.82
C HIS A 86 -8.24 2.73 7.60
N GLY A 87 -7.28 2.77 6.65
CA GLY A 87 -7.36 3.63 5.49
C GLY A 87 -7.33 5.12 5.84
N ASP A 88 -6.60 5.49 6.90
CA ASP A 88 -6.44 6.88 7.29
C ASP A 88 -5.67 7.67 6.22
N PRO A 89 -5.98 8.96 6.02
CA PRO A 89 -5.22 9.81 5.12
C PRO A 89 -3.78 9.96 5.63
N HIS A 90 -2.83 9.92 4.73
CA HIS A 90 -1.41 9.95 5.06
C HIS A 90 -0.56 10.61 3.98
N VAL A 91 0.64 11.01 4.35
CA VAL A 91 1.64 11.62 3.46
C VAL A 91 2.84 10.70 3.34
N VAL A 92 3.33 10.53 2.12
CA VAL A 92 4.65 9.94 1.84
C VAL A 92 5.49 11.00 1.14
N SER A 93 6.74 11.21 1.59
CA SER A 93 7.54 12.35 1.13
C SER A 93 9.05 12.12 1.24
N SER A 94 9.83 12.94 0.52
CA SER A 94 11.30 12.92 0.59
C SER A 94 11.87 13.53 1.88
N ALA A 95 11.08 14.35 2.59
CA ALA A 95 11.48 15.00 3.85
C ALA A 95 10.29 15.09 4.81
N PRO A 96 10.54 15.09 6.13
CA PRO A 96 9.46 15.17 7.12
C PRO A 96 8.71 16.51 7.02
N GLY A 97 7.41 16.50 7.36
CA GLY A 97 6.58 17.70 7.44
C GLY A 97 6.13 18.28 6.10
N MET A 98 6.45 17.65 4.97
CA MET A 98 5.92 18.07 3.67
C MET A 98 4.42 17.74 3.56
N ARG A 99 3.68 18.56 2.81
CA ARG A 99 2.25 18.42 2.55
C ARG A 99 1.94 18.70 1.08
N ALA A 100 0.88 18.06 0.59
CA ALA A 100 0.33 18.30 -0.75
C ALA A 100 -1.20 18.17 -0.72
N GLU A 101 -1.86 18.67 -1.74
CA GLU A 101 -3.28 18.32 -1.97
C GLU A 101 -3.37 16.91 -2.55
N PRO A 102 -4.28 16.06 -2.01
CA PRO A 102 -4.51 14.74 -2.57
C PRO A 102 -4.97 14.80 -4.02
N ASN A 103 -4.22 14.17 -4.91
CA ASN A 103 -4.59 14.07 -6.32
C ASN A 103 -5.45 12.82 -6.56
N LEU A 104 -6.76 13.00 -6.70
CA LEU A 104 -7.69 11.91 -6.93
C LEU A 104 -7.64 11.34 -8.36
N GLU A 105 -7.13 12.10 -9.33
CA GLU A 105 -7.07 11.69 -10.74
C GLU A 105 -6.13 10.49 -10.95
N VAL A 106 -5.11 10.34 -10.10
CA VAL A 106 -4.16 9.22 -10.19
C VAL A 106 -4.81 7.86 -9.94
N TYR A 107 -5.97 7.83 -9.31
CA TYR A 107 -6.71 6.59 -9.02
C TYR A 107 -7.65 6.15 -10.16
N GLY A 108 -7.75 6.93 -11.24
CA GLY A 108 -8.67 6.66 -12.35
C GLY A 108 -10.12 6.98 -12.00
N LYS A 109 -11.04 6.59 -12.88
CA LYS A 109 -12.48 6.79 -12.67
C LYS A 109 -13.14 5.49 -12.16
N PRO A 110 -14.19 5.59 -11.32
CA PRO A 110 -14.93 4.43 -10.88
C PRO A 110 -15.45 3.61 -12.07
N GLY A 111 -15.20 2.30 -12.05
CA GLY A 111 -15.64 1.38 -13.12
C GLY A 111 -14.78 1.39 -14.39
N GLU A 112 -13.74 2.18 -14.45
CA GLU A 112 -12.78 2.16 -15.56
C GLU A 112 -11.81 0.99 -15.36
N HIS A 113 -11.73 0.09 -16.35
CA HIS A 113 -10.72 -0.97 -16.36
C HIS A 113 -9.38 -0.39 -16.79
N VAL A 114 -8.59 0.02 -15.84
CA VAL A 114 -7.24 0.53 -16.09
C VAL A 114 -6.21 -0.55 -15.81
N ALA A 115 -5.19 -0.65 -16.67
CA ALA A 115 -4.11 -1.58 -16.46
C ALA A 115 -3.29 -1.15 -15.24
N VAL A 116 -3.29 -1.96 -14.20
CA VAL A 116 -2.45 -1.77 -13.01
C VAL A 116 -1.20 -2.65 -13.10
N PRO A 117 -0.08 -2.28 -12.49
CA PRO A 117 0.13 -1.06 -11.70
C PRO A 117 0.37 0.17 -12.57
N PHE A 118 -0.10 1.32 -12.11
CA PHE A 118 0.25 2.59 -12.71
C PHE A 118 1.74 2.89 -12.48
N GLN A 119 2.43 3.23 -13.56
CA GLN A 119 3.81 3.72 -13.47
C GLN A 119 3.76 5.21 -13.18
N LEU A 120 4.15 5.61 -11.99
CA LEU A 120 4.12 6.99 -11.53
C LEU A 120 5.56 7.50 -11.38
N GLN A 121 5.89 8.54 -12.12
CA GLN A 121 7.13 9.28 -11.94
C GLN A 121 6.79 10.66 -11.38
N THR A 122 7.44 11.06 -10.30
CA THR A 122 7.15 12.32 -9.61
C THR A 122 8.40 12.92 -8.99
N GLY A 123 8.28 14.19 -8.60
CA GLY A 123 9.30 14.92 -7.86
C GLY A 123 10.13 15.87 -8.71
N GLY A 124 11.23 16.31 -8.13
CA GLY A 124 12.18 17.27 -8.73
C GLY A 124 13.37 16.61 -9.42
N ASP A 125 14.47 17.38 -9.52
CA ASP A 125 15.73 16.96 -10.14
C ASP A 125 16.83 16.62 -9.12
N GLY A 126 16.43 16.40 -7.87
CA GLY A 126 17.37 16.11 -6.78
C GLY A 126 18.07 14.75 -6.96
N PRO A 127 19.19 14.55 -6.25
CA PRO A 127 20.01 13.37 -6.40
C PRO A 127 19.43 12.11 -5.78
N SER A 128 18.51 12.26 -4.80
CA SER A 128 17.92 11.13 -4.08
C SER A 128 16.72 10.57 -4.84
N GLU A 129 16.78 9.31 -5.20
CA GLU A 129 15.69 8.56 -5.81
C GLU A 129 15.09 7.58 -4.79
N THR A 130 13.76 7.53 -4.74
CA THR A 130 13.00 6.57 -3.95
C THR A 130 12.09 5.78 -4.88
N ARG A 131 12.02 4.47 -4.69
CA ARG A 131 11.08 3.61 -5.39
C ARG A 131 10.12 2.95 -4.39
N LEU A 132 8.85 2.96 -4.74
CA LEU A 132 7.79 2.43 -3.90
C LEU A 132 6.86 1.55 -4.74
N ILE A 133 6.41 0.47 -4.12
CA ILE A 133 5.22 -0.27 -4.56
C ILE A 133 4.11 0.09 -3.58
N CYS A 134 3.00 0.59 -4.08
CA CYS A 134 1.84 0.92 -3.27
C CYS A 134 0.63 0.11 -3.76
N GLY A 135 -0.23 -0.28 -2.84
CA GLY A 135 -1.41 -1.04 -3.18
C GLY A 135 -2.45 -1.05 -2.09
N PHE A 136 -3.47 -1.86 -2.33
CA PHE A 136 -4.63 -1.95 -1.46
C PHE A 136 -4.96 -3.41 -1.21
N PHE A 137 -5.34 -3.71 0.03
CA PHE A 137 -6.11 -4.91 0.36
C PHE A 137 -7.55 -4.49 0.57
N SER A 138 -8.47 -5.23 -0.02
CA SER A 138 -9.89 -5.05 0.24
C SER A 138 -10.40 -6.17 1.13
N CYS A 139 -11.29 -5.85 2.04
CA CYS A 139 -11.93 -6.82 2.89
C CYS A 139 -13.40 -6.47 3.15
N ASP A 140 -14.16 -7.49 3.54
CA ASP A 140 -15.52 -7.29 4.03
C ASP A 140 -15.47 -6.91 5.52
N VAL A 141 -16.27 -5.91 5.90
CA VAL A 141 -16.43 -5.47 7.30
C VAL A 141 -17.57 -6.21 7.96
N ARG A 142 -18.35 -6.96 7.20
CA ARG A 142 -19.53 -7.71 7.70
C ARG A 142 -19.36 -9.21 7.49
N PRO A 143 -19.66 -10.03 8.49
CA PRO A 143 -19.98 -9.65 9.86
C PRO A 143 -18.81 -8.95 10.54
N PHE A 144 -19.07 -8.13 11.57
CA PHE A 144 -18.11 -7.37 12.38
C PHE A 144 -16.70 -8.00 12.39
N ASN A 145 -15.70 -7.24 11.94
CA ASN A 145 -14.32 -7.71 11.90
C ASN A 145 -13.52 -7.14 13.10
N PRO A 146 -13.54 -7.81 14.26
CA PRO A 146 -12.87 -7.33 15.47
C PRO A 146 -11.35 -7.24 15.32
N LEU A 147 -10.78 -7.97 14.33
CA LEU A 147 -9.36 -7.91 14.06
C LEU A 147 -8.97 -6.52 13.52
N LEU A 148 -9.71 -5.98 12.56
CA LEU A 148 -9.44 -4.64 12.02
C LEU A 148 -9.51 -3.57 13.11
N ASP A 149 -10.54 -3.62 13.97
CA ASP A 149 -10.72 -2.63 15.05
C ASP A 149 -9.59 -2.69 16.09
N SER A 150 -8.96 -3.84 16.25
CA SER A 150 -7.83 -4.03 17.18
C SER A 150 -6.47 -3.63 16.62
N LEU A 151 -6.35 -3.44 15.29
CA LEU A 151 -5.08 -3.06 14.67
C LEU A 151 -4.72 -1.59 14.99
N PRO A 152 -3.43 -1.29 15.16
CA PRO A 152 -2.99 0.09 15.26
C PRO A 152 -3.27 0.83 13.95
N ARG A 153 -3.43 2.16 14.03
CA ARG A 153 -3.68 3.02 12.86
C ARG A 153 -2.57 2.98 11.82
N PHE A 154 -1.37 2.64 12.27
CA PHE A 154 -0.16 2.62 11.46
C PHE A 154 0.71 1.44 11.90
N MET A 155 1.13 0.60 10.95
CA MET A 155 1.99 -0.54 11.19
C MET A 155 3.21 -0.45 10.29
N ARG A 156 4.42 -0.48 10.88
CA ARG A 156 5.67 -0.59 10.14
C ARG A 156 6.31 -1.94 10.40
N PHE A 157 6.70 -2.59 9.33
CA PHE A 157 7.50 -3.81 9.35
C PHE A 157 8.87 -3.49 8.76
N GLY A 158 9.87 -3.38 9.63
CA GLY A 158 11.25 -3.17 9.20
C GLY A 158 11.87 -4.46 8.69
N ARG A 159 12.90 -4.33 7.89
CA ARG A 159 13.64 -5.47 7.34
C ARG A 159 14.11 -6.46 8.41
N ASP A 160 14.49 -5.95 9.59
CA ASP A 160 15.01 -6.76 10.70
C ASP A 160 13.89 -7.46 11.51
N SER A 161 12.65 -7.02 11.38
CA SER A 161 11.51 -7.58 12.16
C SER A 161 10.78 -8.73 11.46
N LEU A 162 11.08 -9.00 10.19
CA LEU A 162 10.47 -10.07 9.42
C LEU A 162 11.32 -11.34 9.53
N ALA A 163 10.93 -12.28 10.35
CA ALA A 163 11.64 -13.55 10.58
C ALA A 163 11.81 -14.43 9.32
N SER A 164 11.31 -14.00 8.18
CA SER A 164 11.32 -14.72 6.89
C SER A 164 11.76 -13.81 5.74
N HIS A 165 12.89 -13.13 5.90
CA HIS A 165 13.42 -12.20 4.89
C HIS A 165 13.47 -12.76 3.46
N SER A 166 13.83 -14.04 3.28
CA SER A 166 14.01 -14.62 1.96
C SER A 166 12.73 -14.67 1.13
N LEU A 167 11.60 -15.06 1.72
CA LEU A 167 10.33 -15.20 1.01
C LEU A 167 9.74 -13.85 0.61
N LEU A 168 9.82 -12.85 1.50
CA LEU A 168 9.32 -11.51 1.20
C LEU A 168 10.18 -10.80 0.16
N ASP A 169 11.51 -10.89 0.28
CA ASP A 169 12.45 -10.35 -0.70
C ASP A 169 12.27 -11.01 -2.08
N GLU A 170 12.03 -12.32 -2.11
CA GLU A 170 11.69 -13.04 -3.35
C GLU A 170 10.35 -12.61 -3.91
N PHE A 171 9.33 -12.44 -3.07
CA PHE A 171 8.01 -11.96 -3.50
C PHE A 171 8.08 -10.54 -4.05
N ILE A 172 8.79 -9.62 -3.37
CA ILE A 172 9.00 -8.25 -3.83
C ILE A 172 9.75 -8.24 -5.16
N ARG A 173 10.85 -9.02 -5.28
CA ARG A 173 11.61 -9.13 -6.53
C ARG A 173 10.76 -9.71 -7.66
N PHE A 174 10.00 -10.76 -7.37
CA PHE A 174 9.11 -11.37 -8.35
C PHE A 174 8.03 -10.39 -8.80
N ALA A 175 7.33 -9.74 -7.88
CA ALA A 175 6.32 -8.73 -8.18
C ALA A 175 6.90 -7.57 -9.00
N THR A 176 8.09 -7.08 -8.64
CA THR A 176 8.78 -6.01 -9.37
C THR A 176 9.19 -6.44 -10.77
N ALA A 177 9.68 -7.67 -10.92
CA ALA A 177 10.06 -8.23 -12.23
C ALA A 177 8.84 -8.45 -13.14
N GLU A 178 7.73 -8.94 -12.59
CA GLU A 178 6.48 -9.10 -13.34
C GLU A 178 5.87 -7.75 -13.76
N MET A 179 5.98 -6.73 -12.92
CA MET A 179 5.57 -5.35 -13.27
C MET A 179 6.39 -4.79 -14.44
N GLY A 180 7.70 -5.12 -14.50
CA GLY A 180 8.58 -4.68 -15.60
C GLY A 180 8.36 -5.43 -16.92
N ASN A 181 7.90 -6.65 -16.87
CA ASN A 181 7.89 -7.59 -18.02
C ASN A 181 6.50 -7.90 -18.55
N LYS A 182 5.50 -7.10 -18.46
CA LYS A 182 4.13 -7.23 -19.04
C LYS A 182 3.86 -8.60 -19.73
N ARG A 183 4.04 -9.74 -19.02
CA ARG A 183 3.80 -11.07 -19.57
C ARG A 183 2.31 -11.42 -19.47
N ALA A 184 1.84 -12.32 -20.35
CA ALA A 184 0.51 -12.90 -20.22
C ALA A 184 0.39 -13.58 -18.85
N GLY A 185 -0.58 -13.14 -18.03
CA GLY A 185 -0.77 -13.63 -16.65
C GLY A 185 -0.22 -12.73 -15.53
N SER A 186 0.58 -11.71 -15.82
CA SER A 186 1.10 -10.76 -14.80
C SER A 186 -0.03 -10.13 -13.98
N GLN A 187 -1.15 -9.79 -14.61
CA GLN A 187 -2.33 -9.26 -13.91
C GLN A 187 -2.93 -10.25 -12.91
N SER A 188 -2.88 -11.55 -13.20
CA SER A 188 -3.40 -12.58 -12.29
C SER A 188 -2.51 -12.77 -11.06
N VAL A 189 -1.24 -12.41 -11.16
CA VAL A 189 -0.29 -12.44 -10.03
C VAL A 189 -0.43 -11.16 -9.18
N LEU A 190 -0.67 -10.02 -9.83
CA LEU A 190 -0.78 -8.71 -9.20
C LEU A 190 -2.18 -8.44 -8.66
N ASN A 191 -3.19 -9.00 -9.30
CA ASN A 191 -4.59 -8.96 -8.89
C ASN A 191 -5.03 -10.39 -8.64
N ARG A 192 -5.28 -10.79 -7.42
CA ARG A 192 -5.90 -12.08 -7.12
C ARG A 192 -7.42 -11.89 -7.18
N PRO A 193 -8.11 -12.31 -8.26
CA PRO A 193 -9.56 -12.38 -8.23
C PRO A 193 -9.99 -13.48 -7.25
N ARG A 194 -11.18 -13.33 -6.72
CA ARG A 194 -11.87 -14.31 -5.87
C ARG A 194 -11.88 -15.71 -6.48
#